data_e96d0606e80f611de006d76179e7ce08
#
_entry.id   e96d0606e80f611de006d76179e7ce08
#
_cell.length_a   1.000
_cell.length_b   1.000
_cell.length_c   1.000
_cell.angle_alpha   90.00
_cell.angle_beta   90.00
_cell.angle_gamma   90.00
#
_symmetry.space_group_name_H-M   'P 1'
#
loop_
_entity.id
_entity.type
_entity.pdbx_description
1 polymer ?
#
loop_
_entity_poly.entity_id
_entity_poly.type
_entity_poly.pdbx_seq_one_letter_code
_entity_poly.pdbx_strand_id
1 'polypeptide(L)'
;MVKQASAWVESPLQMLCAVEAHHAGLLGPATEVVPRAGLRALRVTRRELRALTLPGGLELAAPRERMPSRVRAVGDAFSGKVQMRWLTSNPGRIVIVDDGLATIRLLELLAAGPYRPLLRARARPGRLRRALGLAAALRLRLSKVTVFTALPVTDELAAAVRRAGVDLVRHDFAWLRAQPISTQVPAERTVVLGTSLVRNGLVHRDQYLRWLTDLAAREPVAYYPHRREDPVDLALIRERPGITVHDEGVPAELTLRGLDPGQRVLSLPSTAITSLRVLLSPRGVAVEPVDVPEDWWTSRAAPALRSHLSSHLTGVTG
;
A
#
# COMPACT_ATOMS: atom_id res chain seq x y z
N MET A 1 -1.50 -18.52 29.37
CA MET A 1 -1.23 -18.45 27.93
C MET A 1 -1.54 -17.06 27.41
N VAL A 2 -0.57 -16.33 26.89
CA VAL A 2 -0.77 -15.03 26.27
C VAL A 2 -1.64 -15.26 25.00
N LYS A 3 -2.80 -14.58 24.93
CA LYS A 3 -3.70 -14.72 23.78
C LYS A 3 -3.03 -14.09 22.57
N GLN A 4 -2.66 -14.90 21.58
CA GLN A 4 -2.02 -14.47 20.34
C GLN A 4 -2.97 -13.57 19.54
N ALA A 5 -2.49 -12.39 19.11
CA ALA A 5 -3.20 -11.52 18.20
C ALA A 5 -3.05 -12.05 16.75
N SER A 6 -4.07 -11.88 15.92
CA SER A 6 -3.97 -12.20 14.50
C SER A 6 -4.10 -10.92 13.67
N ALA A 7 -3.24 -10.80 12.65
CA ALA A 7 -3.31 -9.77 11.62
C ALA A 7 -3.70 -10.43 10.29
N TRP A 8 -4.82 -10.02 9.69
CA TRP A 8 -5.26 -10.49 8.38
C TRP A 8 -4.81 -9.54 7.29
N VAL A 9 -4.07 -10.06 6.30
CA VAL A 9 -3.49 -9.25 5.22
C VAL A 9 -3.84 -9.80 3.84
N GLU A 10 -4.19 -8.91 2.92
CA GLU A 10 -4.63 -9.21 1.56
C GLU A 10 -3.71 -8.59 0.49
N SER A 11 -2.65 -7.88 0.89
CA SER A 11 -1.63 -7.34 -0.01
C SER A 11 -0.22 -7.42 0.59
N PRO A 12 0.83 -7.37 -0.26
CA PRO A 12 2.22 -7.32 0.18
C PRO A 12 2.53 -6.16 1.14
N LEU A 13 2.09 -4.94 0.81
CA LEU A 13 2.29 -3.78 1.67
C LEU A 13 1.62 -3.95 3.04
N GLN A 14 0.38 -4.47 3.09
CA GLN A 14 -0.30 -4.76 4.35
C GLN A 14 0.47 -5.76 5.20
N MET A 15 1.13 -6.76 4.57
CA MET A 15 1.96 -7.73 5.30
C MET A 15 3.18 -7.05 5.93
N LEU A 16 3.88 -6.21 5.18
CA LEU A 16 5.00 -5.41 5.69
C LEU A 16 4.55 -4.49 6.83
N CYS A 17 3.45 -3.74 6.64
CA CYS A 17 2.93 -2.84 7.66
C CYS A 17 2.40 -3.57 8.91
N ALA A 18 1.98 -4.84 8.79
CA ALA A 18 1.64 -5.66 9.96
C ALA A 18 2.87 -6.04 10.79
N VAL A 19 4.02 -6.29 10.13
CA VAL A 19 5.30 -6.50 10.82
C VAL A 19 5.73 -5.23 11.55
N GLU A 20 5.67 -4.07 10.87
CA GLU A 20 5.96 -2.77 11.48
C GLU A 20 5.05 -2.45 12.66
N ALA A 21 3.75 -2.73 12.55
CA ALA A 21 2.78 -2.51 13.64
C ALA A 21 3.05 -3.41 14.85
N HIS A 22 3.53 -4.65 14.63
CA HIS A 22 3.97 -5.51 15.72
C HIS A 22 5.25 -4.97 16.36
N HIS A 23 6.24 -4.58 15.55
CA HIS A 23 7.48 -3.97 16.03
C HIS A 23 7.22 -2.72 16.86
N ALA A 24 6.25 -1.89 16.45
CA ALA A 24 5.78 -0.72 17.21
C ALA A 24 4.94 -1.06 18.47
N GLY A 25 4.78 -2.34 18.83
CA GLY A 25 4.05 -2.78 20.03
C GLY A 25 2.52 -2.70 19.93
N LEU A 26 1.96 -2.33 18.78
CA LEU A 26 0.52 -2.11 18.62
C LEU A 26 -0.29 -3.42 18.65
N LEU A 27 0.32 -4.55 18.32
CA LEU A 27 -0.35 -5.85 18.21
C LEU A 27 -0.16 -6.74 19.45
N GLY A 28 0.66 -6.28 20.40
CA GLY A 28 0.98 -7.03 21.61
C GLY A 28 2.17 -7.98 21.42
N PRO A 29 2.54 -8.75 22.47
CA PRO A 29 3.80 -9.50 22.51
C PRO A 29 3.83 -10.75 21.61
N ALA A 30 2.66 -11.27 21.21
CA ALA A 30 2.55 -12.43 20.32
C ALA A 30 1.55 -12.16 19.20
N THR A 31 2.02 -12.23 17.96
CA THR A 31 1.21 -11.91 16.77
C THR A 31 1.42 -12.93 15.65
N GLU A 32 0.33 -13.42 15.10
CA GLU A 32 0.30 -14.24 13.90
C GLU A 32 -0.16 -13.39 12.72
N VAL A 33 0.70 -13.15 11.72
CA VAL A 33 0.30 -12.50 10.46
C VAL A 33 -0.17 -13.55 9.50
N VAL A 34 -1.45 -13.49 9.12
CA VAL A 34 -2.15 -14.50 8.31
C VAL A 34 -2.44 -13.93 6.93
N PRO A 35 -1.69 -14.32 5.89
CA PRO A 35 -1.97 -13.90 4.53
C PRO A 35 -3.21 -14.61 3.96
N ARG A 36 -3.98 -13.90 3.14
CA ARG A 36 -5.05 -14.50 2.34
C ARG A 36 -4.47 -15.50 1.33
N ALA A 37 -5.07 -16.68 1.24
CA ALA A 37 -4.69 -17.69 0.25
C ALA A 37 -4.97 -17.25 -1.20
N GLY A 38 -4.33 -17.93 -2.15
CA GLY A 38 -4.55 -17.74 -3.60
C GLY A 38 -3.75 -16.61 -4.25
N LEU A 39 -2.98 -15.81 -3.49
CA LEU A 39 -2.22 -14.68 -4.01
C LEU A 39 -0.71 -14.97 -4.05
N ARG A 40 -0.14 -15.12 -5.28
CA ARG A 40 1.31 -15.38 -5.48
C ARG A 40 2.17 -14.33 -4.78
N ALA A 41 1.82 -13.04 -4.94
CA ALA A 41 2.58 -11.94 -4.36
C ALA A 41 2.72 -12.05 -2.83
N LEU A 42 1.68 -12.50 -2.10
CA LEU A 42 1.76 -12.70 -0.65
C LEU A 42 2.69 -13.87 -0.28
N ARG A 43 2.75 -14.93 -1.10
CA ARG A 43 3.69 -16.03 -0.86
C ARG A 43 5.13 -15.60 -1.03
N VAL A 44 5.41 -14.84 -2.09
CA VAL A 44 6.76 -14.30 -2.36
C VAL A 44 7.15 -13.33 -1.24
N THR A 45 6.32 -12.34 -0.92
CA THR A 45 6.59 -11.38 0.17
C THR A 45 6.84 -12.08 1.51
N ARG A 46 6.04 -13.11 1.83
CA ARG A 46 6.25 -13.90 3.06
C ARG A 46 7.62 -14.58 3.09
N ARG A 47 8.08 -15.12 1.95
CA ARG A 47 9.41 -15.72 1.83
C ARG A 47 10.50 -14.69 2.08
N GLU A 48 10.42 -13.54 1.44
CA GLU A 48 11.40 -12.45 1.57
C GLU A 48 11.44 -11.89 3.01
N LEU A 49 10.27 -11.66 3.62
CA LEU A 49 10.21 -11.23 5.02
C LEU A 49 10.77 -12.25 6.00
N ARG A 50 10.63 -13.56 5.71
CA ARG A 50 11.23 -14.63 6.54
C ARG A 50 12.74 -14.74 6.41
N ALA A 51 13.32 -14.22 5.35
CA ALA A 51 14.76 -14.12 5.18
C ALA A 51 15.37 -12.98 6.03
N LEU A 52 14.54 -12.11 6.59
CA LEU A 52 14.95 -11.03 7.48
C LEU A 52 14.79 -11.44 8.96
N THR A 53 15.38 -10.66 9.86
CA THR A 53 15.24 -10.88 11.31
C THR A 53 13.87 -10.37 11.77
N LEU A 54 12.91 -11.27 11.92
CA LEU A 54 11.57 -10.91 12.39
C LEU A 54 11.58 -10.42 13.84
N PRO A 55 10.69 -9.48 14.20
CA PRO A 55 10.53 -9.06 15.61
C PRO A 55 10.16 -10.24 16.50
N GLY A 56 10.63 -10.24 17.74
CA GLY A 56 10.32 -11.30 18.71
C GLY A 56 8.81 -11.46 18.92
N GLY A 57 8.32 -12.69 18.94
CA GLY A 57 6.90 -13.00 19.11
C GLY A 57 6.03 -12.83 17.85
N LEU A 58 6.62 -12.45 16.70
CA LEU A 58 5.90 -12.40 15.44
C LEU A 58 6.06 -13.70 14.65
N GLU A 59 4.96 -14.23 14.16
CA GLU A 59 4.91 -15.37 13.24
C GLU A 59 4.26 -14.98 11.91
N LEU A 60 4.90 -15.32 10.79
CA LEU A 60 4.30 -15.24 9.46
C LEU A 60 3.66 -16.59 9.11
N ALA A 61 2.36 -16.72 9.36
CA ALA A 61 1.61 -17.95 9.15
C ALA A 61 1.55 -18.40 7.68
N ALA A 62 1.17 -19.66 7.46
CA ALA A 62 0.79 -20.12 6.13
C ALA A 62 -0.47 -19.38 5.64
N PRO A 63 -0.59 -19.12 4.31
CA PRO A 63 -1.79 -18.50 3.76
C PRO A 63 -3.06 -19.31 4.08
N ARG A 64 -4.14 -18.61 4.44
CA ARG A 64 -5.43 -19.24 4.76
C ARG A 64 -6.54 -18.63 3.91
N GLU A 65 -7.55 -19.42 3.59
CA GLU A 65 -8.77 -18.93 2.91
C GLU A 65 -9.73 -18.26 3.89
N ARG A 66 -9.77 -18.77 5.10
CA ARG A 66 -10.65 -18.29 6.17
C ARG A 66 -9.88 -17.40 7.15
N MET A 67 -10.49 -16.26 7.45
CA MET A 67 -9.98 -15.35 8.45
C MET A 67 -10.03 -15.98 9.85
N PRO A 68 -8.98 -15.81 10.69
CA PRO A 68 -8.98 -16.26 12.08
C PRO A 68 -10.17 -15.73 12.88
N SER A 69 -10.56 -16.43 13.93
CA SER A 69 -11.68 -16.01 14.79
C SER A 69 -11.42 -14.70 15.53
N ARG A 70 -10.17 -14.44 15.90
CA ARG A 70 -9.75 -13.25 16.67
C ARG A 70 -8.77 -12.41 15.86
N VAL A 71 -9.29 -11.60 14.94
CA VAL A 71 -8.48 -10.67 14.16
C VAL A 71 -8.43 -9.34 14.86
N ARG A 72 -7.22 -8.91 15.25
CA ARG A 72 -6.96 -7.60 15.85
C ARG A 72 -6.51 -6.57 14.81
N ALA A 73 -5.72 -7.00 13.83
CA ALA A 73 -5.23 -6.12 12.76
C ALA A 73 -5.75 -6.56 11.39
N VAL A 74 -6.05 -5.58 10.55
CA VAL A 74 -6.47 -5.78 9.15
C VAL A 74 -5.84 -4.72 8.27
N GLY A 75 -5.58 -5.09 6.99
CA GLY A 75 -5.10 -4.12 6.02
C GLY A 75 -6.24 -3.47 5.23
N ASP A 76 -7.24 -4.23 4.80
CA ASP A 76 -8.32 -3.71 3.94
C ASP A 76 -9.64 -3.53 4.70
N ALA A 77 -9.87 -2.30 5.19
CA ALA A 77 -11.12 -1.91 5.84
C ALA A 77 -12.36 -1.95 4.91
N PHE A 78 -12.12 -1.97 3.58
CA PHE A 78 -13.17 -2.03 2.57
C PHE A 78 -13.50 -3.47 2.13
N SER A 79 -12.78 -4.47 2.61
CA SER A 79 -13.08 -5.88 2.34
C SER A 79 -14.40 -6.29 3.00
N GLY A 80 -15.31 -6.85 2.21
CA GLY A 80 -16.59 -7.33 2.73
C GLY A 80 -16.41 -8.43 3.79
N LYS A 81 -15.38 -9.27 3.64
CA LYS A 81 -15.02 -10.31 4.63
C LYS A 81 -14.59 -9.68 5.97
N VAL A 82 -13.77 -8.63 5.91
CA VAL A 82 -13.31 -7.89 7.09
C VAL A 82 -14.49 -7.21 7.78
N GLN A 83 -15.33 -6.51 7.02
CA GLN A 83 -16.51 -5.82 7.56
C GLN A 83 -17.50 -6.80 8.22
N MET A 84 -17.76 -7.94 7.59
CA MET A 84 -18.60 -8.99 8.17
C MET A 84 -17.97 -9.53 9.46
N ARG A 85 -16.63 -9.73 9.50
CA ARG A 85 -15.93 -10.17 10.70
C ARG A 85 -16.11 -9.19 11.85
N TRP A 86 -16.02 -7.89 11.61
CA TRP A 86 -16.25 -6.87 12.66
C TRP A 86 -17.65 -6.91 13.24
N LEU A 87 -18.65 -7.25 12.44
CA LEU A 87 -20.04 -7.34 12.90
C LEU A 87 -20.32 -8.64 13.68
N THR A 88 -19.63 -9.73 13.33
CA THR A 88 -19.83 -11.05 13.95
C THR A 88 -18.89 -11.35 15.10
N SER A 89 -17.95 -10.45 15.40
CA SER A 89 -17.00 -10.58 16.52
C SER A 89 -16.91 -9.28 17.32
N ASN A 90 -16.42 -9.40 18.55
CA ASN A 90 -16.10 -8.22 19.37
C ASN A 90 -14.58 -8.12 19.57
N PRO A 91 -13.85 -7.48 18.66
CA PRO A 91 -12.38 -7.43 18.72
C PRO A 91 -11.84 -6.56 19.87
N GLY A 92 -12.67 -5.75 20.52
CA GLY A 92 -12.30 -4.77 21.56
C GLY A 92 -11.43 -3.63 20.99
N ARG A 93 -10.29 -3.97 20.40
CA ARG A 93 -9.38 -3.06 19.72
C ARG A 93 -9.17 -3.52 18.28
N ILE A 94 -9.21 -2.57 17.35
CA ILE A 94 -8.98 -2.80 15.92
C ILE A 94 -7.77 -1.96 15.50
N VAL A 95 -6.77 -2.59 14.91
CA VAL A 95 -5.66 -1.91 14.25
C VAL A 95 -5.83 -2.04 12.75
N ILE A 96 -5.81 -0.92 12.03
CA ILE A 96 -5.89 -0.91 10.57
C ILE A 96 -4.50 -0.49 10.09
N VAL A 97 -3.81 -1.41 9.40
CA VAL A 97 -2.49 -1.16 8.82
C VAL A 97 -2.63 -0.64 7.40
N ASP A 98 -1.60 0.01 6.91
CA ASP A 98 -1.60 0.72 5.63
C ASP A 98 -1.94 -0.16 4.43
N ASP A 99 -2.80 0.37 3.54
CA ASP A 99 -3.17 -0.20 2.23
C ASP A 99 -3.07 0.88 1.13
N GLY A 100 -2.16 1.79 1.29
CA GLY A 100 -1.95 2.88 0.34
C GLY A 100 -3.11 3.90 0.35
N LEU A 101 -3.51 4.42 -0.84
CA LEU A 101 -4.59 5.43 -0.95
C LEU A 101 -5.91 4.98 -0.33
N ALA A 102 -6.13 3.68 -0.17
CA ALA A 102 -7.30 3.19 0.54
C ALA A 102 -7.30 3.63 2.01
N THR A 103 -6.13 3.76 2.63
CA THR A 103 -6.00 4.27 4.01
C THR A 103 -6.42 5.74 4.10
N ILE A 104 -5.97 6.60 3.18
CA ILE A 104 -6.41 8.01 3.14
C ILE A 104 -7.93 8.09 2.99
N ARG A 105 -8.48 7.32 2.04
CA ARG A 105 -9.94 7.27 1.85
C ARG A 105 -10.69 6.83 3.10
N LEU A 106 -10.15 5.88 3.84
CA LEU A 106 -10.72 5.45 5.12
C LEU A 106 -10.72 6.61 6.13
N LEU A 107 -9.60 7.32 6.28
CA LEU A 107 -9.48 8.47 7.19
C LEU A 107 -10.50 9.56 6.85
N GLU A 108 -10.65 9.90 5.56
CA GLU A 108 -11.67 10.85 5.09
C GLU A 108 -13.10 10.43 5.48
N LEU A 109 -13.44 9.14 5.28
CA LEU A 109 -14.77 8.63 5.64
C LEU A 109 -15.01 8.63 7.15
N LEU A 110 -13.99 8.29 7.93
CA LEU A 110 -14.05 8.35 9.40
C LEU A 110 -14.19 9.79 9.90
N ALA A 111 -13.47 10.74 9.31
CA ALA A 111 -13.57 12.16 9.62
C ALA A 111 -14.94 12.76 9.25
N ALA A 112 -15.52 12.33 8.11
CA ALA A 112 -16.80 12.84 7.60
C ALA A 112 -18.04 12.38 8.38
N GLY A 113 -17.87 11.51 9.38
CA GLY A 113 -18.95 11.12 10.30
C GLY A 113 -19.40 9.65 10.19
N PRO A 114 -20.27 9.21 11.14
CA PRO A 114 -20.59 7.80 11.32
C PRO A 114 -21.53 7.22 10.25
N TYR A 115 -22.23 8.06 9.52
CA TYR A 115 -23.21 7.63 8.51
C TYR A 115 -22.62 7.51 7.10
N ARG A 116 -21.31 7.50 6.98
CA ARG A 116 -20.63 7.28 5.70
C ARG A 116 -20.25 5.81 5.55
N PRO A 117 -20.83 5.08 4.57
CA PRO A 117 -20.53 3.66 4.40
C PRO A 117 -19.09 3.46 3.96
N LEU A 118 -18.41 2.48 4.54
CA LEU A 118 -17.04 2.12 4.17
C LEU A 118 -17.03 1.41 2.82
N LEU A 119 -16.86 2.19 1.77
CA LEU A 119 -16.86 1.75 0.37
C LEU A 119 -15.67 2.35 -0.37
N ARG A 120 -15.07 1.57 -1.27
CA ARG A 120 -14.03 2.07 -2.17
C ARG A 120 -14.59 3.15 -3.10
N ALA A 121 -13.79 4.16 -3.44
CA ALA A 121 -14.22 5.33 -4.22
C ALA A 121 -14.86 4.99 -5.58
N ARG A 122 -14.44 3.88 -6.21
CA ARG A 122 -14.94 3.43 -7.52
C ARG A 122 -16.05 2.37 -7.45
N ALA A 123 -16.51 2.02 -6.24
CA ALA A 123 -17.53 1.00 -6.10
C ALA A 123 -18.92 1.55 -6.49
N ARG A 124 -19.64 0.81 -7.31
CA ARG A 124 -21.09 1.00 -7.51
C ARG A 124 -21.84 -0.10 -6.73
N PRO A 125 -21.95 0.02 -5.42
CA PRO A 125 -22.44 -1.05 -4.58
C PRO A 125 -23.97 -1.14 -4.63
N GLY A 126 -24.48 -2.37 -4.64
CA GLY A 126 -25.88 -2.65 -4.36
C GLY A 126 -26.25 -2.29 -2.91
N ARG A 127 -27.57 -2.29 -2.62
CA ARG A 127 -28.13 -1.89 -1.31
C ARG A 127 -27.51 -2.66 -0.14
N LEU A 128 -27.37 -3.98 -0.25
CA LEU A 128 -26.78 -4.84 0.79
C LEU A 128 -25.32 -4.48 1.08
N ARG A 129 -24.53 -4.19 0.03
CA ARG A 129 -23.12 -3.80 0.21
C ARG A 129 -22.99 -2.42 0.87
N ARG A 130 -23.94 -1.50 0.59
CA ARG A 130 -24.02 -0.20 1.29
C ARG A 130 -24.39 -0.36 2.76
N ALA A 131 -25.40 -1.19 3.05
CA ALA A 131 -25.81 -1.48 4.43
C ALA A 131 -24.66 -2.10 5.24
N LEU A 132 -23.95 -3.08 4.68
CA LEU A 132 -22.77 -3.69 5.31
C LEU A 132 -21.69 -2.63 5.60
N GLY A 133 -21.39 -1.76 4.63
CA GLY A 133 -20.39 -0.69 4.80
C GLY A 133 -20.78 0.33 5.86
N LEU A 134 -22.06 0.65 5.99
CA LEU A 134 -22.60 1.53 7.03
C LEU A 134 -22.52 0.87 8.41
N ALA A 135 -22.97 -0.37 8.53
CA ALA A 135 -22.88 -1.12 9.78
C ALA A 135 -21.44 -1.26 10.26
N ALA A 136 -20.49 -1.50 9.33
CA ALA A 136 -19.07 -1.54 9.64
C ALA A 136 -18.54 -0.17 10.12
N ALA A 137 -18.97 0.94 9.51
CA ALA A 137 -18.60 2.28 9.95
C ALA A 137 -19.07 2.56 11.39
N LEU A 138 -20.32 2.23 11.69
CA LEU A 138 -20.88 2.34 13.04
C LEU A 138 -20.13 1.45 14.03
N ARG A 139 -19.78 0.21 13.62
CA ARG A 139 -19.01 -0.70 14.46
C ARG A 139 -17.63 -0.17 14.82
N LEU A 140 -16.92 0.46 13.86
CA LEU A 140 -15.62 1.10 14.13
C LEU A 140 -15.75 2.22 15.16
N ARG A 141 -16.83 3.00 15.13
CA ARG A 141 -17.08 4.08 16.11
C ARG A 141 -17.29 3.56 17.54
N LEU A 142 -17.79 2.34 17.68
CA LEU A 142 -18.01 1.67 18.97
C LEU A 142 -16.78 0.87 19.44
N SER A 143 -15.71 0.89 18.67
CA SER A 143 -14.49 0.14 18.94
C SER A 143 -13.32 1.09 19.19
N LYS A 144 -12.31 0.63 19.95
CA LYS A 144 -11.03 1.33 20.01
C LYS A 144 -10.27 1.07 18.71
N VAL A 145 -10.19 2.07 17.84
CA VAL A 145 -9.57 1.96 16.51
C VAL A 145 -8.25 2.72 16.50
N THR A 146 -7.21 2.07 15.99
CA THR A 146 -5.92 2.68 15.66
C THR A 146 -5.66 2.49 14.18
N VAL A 147 -5.38 3.57 13.44
CA VAL A 147 -4.87 3.50 12.06
C VAL A 147 -3.36 3.73 12.10
N PHE A 148 -2.63 2.77 11.53
CA PHE A 148 -1.17 2.76 11.48
C PHE A 148 -0.71 2.93 10.05
N THR A 149 -0.06 4.06 9.72
CA THR A 149 0.25 4.45 8.35
C THR A 149 1.56 5.21 8.21
N ALA A 150 2.28 4.95 7.10
CA ALA A 150 3.43 5.75 6.67
C ALA A 150 3.01 6.94 5.78
N LEU A 151 1.75 6.99 5.35
CA LEU A 151 1.30 8.05 4.46
C LEU A 151 1.24 9.40 5.16
N PRO A 152 1.56 10.50 4.47
CA PRO A 152 1.36 11.84 4.98
C PRO A 152 -0.15 12.08 5.12
N VAL A 153 -0.53 12.49 6.30
CA VAL A 153 -1.90 12.90 6.63
C VAL A 153 -1.82 14.35 7.05
N THR A 154 -2.62 15.23 6.43
CA THR A 154 -2.64 16.65 6.80
C THR A 154 -3.10 16.81 8.25
N ASP A 155 -2.67 17.88 8.88
CA ASP A 155 -3.01 18.13 10.29
C ASP A 155 -4.51 18.29 10.51
N GLU A 156 -5.23 18.88 9.53
CA GLU A 156 -6.69 19.01 9.55
C GLU A 156 -7.36 17.65 9.54
N LEU A 157 -6.94 16.73 8.64
CA LEU A 157 -7.49 15.37 8.56
C LEU A 157 -7.13 14.57 9.80
N ALA A 158 -5.90 14.68 10.30
CA ALA A 158 -5.46 14.02 11.52
C ALA A 158 -6.26 14.48 12.74
N ALA A 159 -6.51 15.78 12.86
CA ALA A 159 -7.35 16.35 13.93
C ALA A 159 -8.80 15.89 13.81
N ALA A 160 -9.37 15.85 12.59
CA ALA A 160 -10.73 15.38 12.36
C ALA A 160 -10.91 13.89 12.71
N VAL A 161 -9.93 13.06 12.36
CA VAL A 161 -9.90 11.62 12.67
C VAL A 161 -9.82 11.40 14.19
N ARG A 162 -8.96 12.17 14.89
CA ARG A 162 -8.86 12.09 16.36
C ARG A 162 -10.17 12.52 17.04
N ARG A 163 -10.82 13.62 16.57
CA ARG A 163 -12.16 14.00 17.06
C ARG A 163 -13.20 12.92 16.83
N ALA A 164 -13.00 12.10 15.81
CA ALA A 164 -13.83 10.94 15.54
C ALA A 164 -13.57 9.74 16.47
N GLY A 165 -12.63 9.85 17.43
CA GLY A 165 -12.30 8.78 18.37
C GLY A 165 -11.36 7.71 17.79
N VAL A 166 -10.62 8.03 16.72
CA VAL A 166 -9.68 7.12 16.08
C VAL A 166 -8.25 7.58 16.36
N ASP A 167 -7.44 6.68 16.89
CA ASP A 167 -6.00 6.91 17.08
C ASP A 167 -5.28 6.83 15.74
N LEU A 168 -4.52 7.85 15.39
CA LEU A 168 -3.65 7.85 14.22
C LEU A 168 -2.19 7.75 14.67
N VAL A 169 -1.54 6.66 14.28
CA VAL A 169 -0.12 6.39 14.57
C VAL A 169 0.64 6.37 13.26
N ARG A 170 1.62 7.26 13.12
CA ARG A 170 2.52 7.31 11.96
C ARG A 170 3.71 6.37 12.17
N HIS A 171 4.23 5.81 11.08
CA HIS A 171 5.48 5.05 11.08
C HIS A 171 6.35 5.42 9.87
N ASP A 172 7.61 5.09 9.99
CA ASP A 172 8.65 5.40 9.01
C ASP A 172 9.42 4.13 8.55
N PHE A 173 8.81 2.96 8.72
CA PHE A 173 9.44 1.67 8.45
C PHE A 173 10.66 1.39 9.34
N ALA A 174 10.56 1.68 10.63
CA ALA A 174 11.67 1.55 11.58
C ALA A 174 12.26 0.14 11.63
N TRP A 175 11.41 -0.91 11.64
CA TRP A 175 11.87 -2.28 11.59
C TRP A 175 12.60 -2.61 10.28
N LEU A 176 12.01 -2.22 9.14
CA LEU A 176 12.57 -2.51 7.82
C LEU A 176 13.92 -1.78 7.62
N ARG A 177 14.04 -0.55 8.08
CA ARG A 177 15.29 0.22 8.05
C ARG A 177 16.41 -0.43 8.85
N ALA A 178 16.09 -1.09 9.95
CA ALA A 178 17.06 -1.80 10.78
C ALA A 178 17.53 -3.13 10.17
N GLN A 179 16.90 -3.61 9.09
CA GLN A 179 17.29 -4.87 8.47
C GLN A 179 18.53 -4.70 7.57
N PRO A 180 19.39 -5.72 7.46
CA PRO A 180 20.51 -5.72 6.52
C PRO A 180 20.03 -5.43 5.09
N ILE A 181 20.77 -4.60 4.36
CA ILE A 181 20.46 -4.30 2.97
C ILE A 181 20.81 -5.53 2.13
N SER A 182 19.87 -5.95 1.28
CA SER A 182 20.14 -6.99 0.27
C SER A 182 21.17 -6.48 -0.74
N THR A 183 22.04 -7.35 -1.19
CA THR A 183 23.05 -7.04 -2.20
C THR A 183 22.50 -6.89 -3.62
N GLN A 184 21.24 -7.25 -3.85
CA GLN A 184 20.58 -7.13 -5.16
C GLN A 184 19.89 -5.77 -5.32
N VAL A 185 20.68 -4.72 -5.40
CA VAL A 185 20.21 -3.38 -5.78
C VAL A 185 20.40 -3.23 -7.28
N PRO A 186 19.45 -2.64 -8.03
CA PRO A 186 19.64 -2.38 -9.45
C PRO A 186 20.86 -1.49 -9.67
N ALA A 187 21.65 -1.81 -10.70
CA ALA A 187 22.83 -1.03 -11.06
C ALA A 187 22.46 0.29 -11.76
N GLU A 188 21.27 0.34 -12.32
CA GLU A 188 20.74 1.48 -13.06
C GLU A 188 20.52 2.68 -12.13
N ARG A 189 20.87 3.87 -12.62
CA ARG A 189 20.64 5.11 -11.88
C ARG A 189 19.15 5.43 -11.75
N THR A 190 18.37 5.08 -12.77
CA THR A 190 16.93 5.37 -12.83
C THR A 190 16.10 4.10 -12.65
N VAL A 191 15.29 4.11 -11.63
CA VAL A 191 14.30 3.06 -11.32
C VAL A 191 12.92 3.57 -11.69
N VAL A 192 12.16 2.82 -12.48
CA VAL A 192 10.77 3.14 -12.81
C VAL A 192 9.83 2.12 -12.17
N LEU A 193 8.85 2.60 -11.42
CA LEU A 193 7.76 1.77 -10.95
C LEU A 193 6.64 1.72 -11.99
N GLY A 194 6.26 0.53 -12.37
CA GLY A 194 5.11 0.26 -13.21
C GLY A 194 3.79 0.75 -12.62
N THR A 195 2.78 0.89 -13.46
CA THR A 195 1.51 1.51 -13.08
C THR A 195 0.30 0.65 -13.41
N SER A 196 -0.74 0.74 -12.61
CA SER A 196 -2.06 0.20 -12.95
C SER A 196 -2.93 1.18 -13.75
N LEU A 197 -2.49 2.41 -13.98
CA LEU A 197 -3.32 3.43 -14.66
C LEU A 197 -3.61 3.05 -16.10
N VAL A 198 -2.63 2.48 -16.81
CA VAL A 198 -2.78 1.99 -18.19
C VAL A 198 -3.80 0.85 -18.23
N ARG A 199 -3.62 -0.21 -17.44
CA ARG A 199 -4.55 -1.33 -17.42
C ARG A 199 -5.96 -0.95 -16.99
N ASN A 200 -6.09 0.04 -16.12
CA ASN A 200 -7.39 0.57 -15.70
C ASN A 200 -8.03 1.48 -16.80
N GLY A 201 -7.34 1.70 -17.93
CA GLY A 201 -7.78 2.54 -19.01
C GLY A 201 -7.90 4.01 -18.61
N LEU A 202 -7.09 4.49 -17.69
CA LEU A 202 -7.07 5.89 -17.24
C LEU A 202 -6.01 6.71 -17.94
N VAL A 203 -4.93 6.06 -18.38
CA VAL A 203 -3.82 6.65 -19.13
C VAL A 203 -3.71 5.90 -20.46
N HIS A 204 -3.45 6.62 -21.52
CA HIS A 204 -3.23 6.07 -22.85
C HIS A 204 -1.96 5.22 -22.86
N ARG A 205 -2.11 3.94 -23.25
CA ARG A 205 -1.05 2.93 -23.30
C ARG A 205 0.15 3.38 -24.13
N ASP A 206 -0.12 3.90 -25.32
CA ASP A 206 0.95 4.26 -26.28
C ASP A 206 1.78 5.44 -25.80
N GLN A 207 1.18 6.38 -25.08
CA GLN A 207 1.87 7.51 -24.48
C GLN A 207 2.82 7.01 -23.37
N TYR A 208 2.33 6.12 -22.51
CA TYR A 208 3.14 5.53 -21.45
C TYR A 208 4.34 4.73 -22.01
N LEU A 209 4.10 3.88 -23.01
CA LEU A 209 5.15 3.07 -23.63
C LEU A 209 6.18 3.93 -24.38
N ARG A 210 5.75 5.03 -25.04
CA ARG A 210 6.67 6.01 -25.65
C ARG A 210 7.55 6.66 -24.61
N TRP A 211 6.96 7.17 -23.54
CA TRP A 211 7.71 7.77 -22.43
C TRP A 211 8.79 6.83 -21.87
N LEU A 212 8.47 5.54 -21.66
CA LEU A 212 9.46 4.55 -21.23
C LEU A 212 10.58 4.38 -22.26
N THR A 213 10.24 4.35 -23.56
CA THR A 213 11.24 4.24 -24.63
C THR A 213 12.16 5.47 -24.68
N ASP A 214 11.59 6.66 -24.59
CA ASP A 214 12.35 7.92 -24.63
C ASP A 214 13.26 8.05 -23.39
N LEU A 215 12.81 7.56 -22.24
CA LEU A 215 13.63 7.52 -21.03
C LEU A 215 14.79 6.54 -21.19
N ALA A 216 14.52 5.32 -21.66
CA ALA A 216 15.51 4.28 -21.87
C ALA A 216 16.55 4.63 -22.97
N ALA A 217 16.17 5.47 -23.93
CA ALA A 217 17.11 5.99 -24.94
C ALA A 217 18.12 6.99 -24.36
N ARG A 218 17.85 7.60 -23.22
CA ARG A 218 18.71 8.58 -22.56
C ARG A 218 19.63 7.94 -21.51
N GLU A 219 19.11 6.96 -20.79
CA GLU A 219 19.83 6.27 -19.71
C GLU A 219 19.23 4.88 -19.45
N PRO A 220 20.03 3.90 -18.98
CA PRO A 220 19.50 2.60 -18.58
C PRO A 220 18.48 2.70 -17.45
N VAL A 221 17.41 1.91 -17.54
CA VAL A 221 16.27 1.91 -16.64
C VAL A 221 16.06 0.54 -16.00
N ALA A 222 15.98 0.49 -14.68
CA ALA A 222 15.47 -0.65 -13.94
C ALA A 222 13.95 -0.51 -13.80
N TYR A 223 13.20 -1.42 -14.40
CA TYR A 223 11.74 -1.38 -14.38
C TYR A 223 11.16 -2.38 -13.40
N TYR A 224 10.35 -1.91 -12.44
CA TYR A 224 9.65 -2.72 -11.44
C TYR A 224 8.16 -2.76 -11.75
N PRO A 225 7.63 -3.86 -12.32
CA PRO A 225 6.24 -3.94 -12.75
C PRO A 225 5.25 -3.79 -11.62
N HIS A 226 4.14 -3.09 -11.91
CA HIS A 226 3.01 -3.10 -11.01
C HIS A 226 2.30 -4.47 -11.07
N ARG A 227 1.90 -5.03 -9.92
CA ARG A 227 1.25 -6.35 -9.79
C ARG A 227 0.00 -6.57 -10.66
N ARG A 228 -0.60 -5.50 -11.17
CA ARG A 228 -1.77 -5.50 -12.06
C ARG A 228 -1.43 -5.03 -13.46
N GLU A 229 -0.19 -5.03 -13.85
CA GLU A 229 0.21 -4.66 -15.19
C GLU A 229 -0.25 -5.70 -16.20
N ASP A 230 -0.50 -5.28 -17.43
CA ASP A 230 -0.90 -6.20 -18.49
C ASP A 230 0.30 -7.06 -18.90
N PRO A 231 0.17 -8.40 -18.96
CA PRO A 231 1.27 -9.26 -19.37
C PRO A 231 1.80 -8.98 -20.79
N VAL A 232 0.93 -8.52 -21.71
CA VAL A 232 1.32 -8.14 -23.08
C VAL A 232 2.19 -6.89 -23.05
N ASP A 233 1.78 -5.87 -22.29
CA ASP A 233 2.57 -4.66 -22.12
C ASP A 233 3.92 -4.94 -21.47
N LEU A 234 3.92 -5.81 -20.45
CA LEU A 234 5.16 -6.20 -19.78
C LEU A 234 6.12 -6.96 -20.72
N ALA A 235 5.60 -7.81 -21.61
CA ALA A 235 6.42 -8.48 -22.63
C ALA A 235 7.07 -7.45 -23.58
N LEU A 236 6.31 -6.46 -24.04
CA LEU A 236 6.83 -5.39 -24.88
C LEU A 236 7.88 -4.52 -24.17
N ILE A 237 7.72 -4.28 -22.86
CA ILE A 237 8.70 -3.53 -22.09
C ILE A 237 10.01 -4.32 -21.96
N ARG A 238 9.93 -5.64 -21.75
CA ARG A 238 11.12 -6.52 -21.67
C ARG A 238 11.97 -6.56 -22.93
N GLU A 239 11.32 -6.41 -24.08
CA GLU A 239 12.00 -6.42 -25.39
C GLU A 239 12.66 -5.09 -25.73
N ARG A 240 12.44 -4.03 -24.94
CA ARG A 240 13.00 -2.71 -25.22
C ARG A 240 14.46 -2.60 -24.78
N PRO A 241 15.35 -2.14 -25.69
CA PRO A 241 16.72 -1.85 -25.31
C PRO A 241 16.80 -0.82 -24.18
N GLY A 242 17.76 -0.99 -23.28
CA GLY A 242 18.00 -0.08 -22.16
C GLY A 242 17.01 -0.25 -20.99
N ILE A 243 16.11 -1.24 -21.01
CA ILE A 243 15.22 -1.54 -19.89
C ILE A 243 15.53 -2.93 -19.32
N THR A 244 15.89 -2.99 -18.03
CA THR A 244 16.00 -4.22 -17.26
C THR A 244 14.73 -4.40 -16.42
N VAL A 245 13.95 -5.45 -16.68
CA VAL A 245 12.71 -5.71 -15.94
C VAL A 245 12.98 -6.61 -14.74
N HIS A 246 12.66 -6.12 -13.54
CA HIS A 246 12.74 -6.83 -12.28
C HIS A 246 11.34 -7.29 -11.84
N ASP A 247 11.01 -8.57 -12.00
CA ASP A 247 9.67 -9.10 -11.73
C ASP A 247 9.69 -10.03 -10.50
N GLU A 248 9.64 -9.46 -9.32
CA GLU A 248 9.72 -10.26 -8.09
C GLU A 248 8.39 -10.38 -7.32
N GLY A 249 7.39 -9.54 -7.62
CA GLY A 249 6.08 -9.56 -6.93
C GLY A 249 6.15 -9.20 -5.45
N VAL A 250 7.25 -8.57 -5.03
CA VAL A 250 7.53 -8.07 -3.68
C VAL A 250 7.12 -6.59 -3.61
N PRO A 251 6.76 -6.04 -2.44
CA PRO A 251 6.54 -4.60 -2.33
C PRO A 251 7.81 -3.83 -2.66
N ALA A 252 7.67 -2.70 -3.36
CA ALA A 252 8.78 -1.85 -3.74
C ALA A 252 9.61 -1.39 -2.52
N GLU A 253 8.95 -1.17 -1.40
CA GLU A 253 9.58 -0.81 -0.12
C GLU A 253 10.60 -1.85 0.34
N LEU A 254 10.32 -3.13 0.11
CA LEU A 254 11.22 -4.21 0.49
C LEU A 254 12.39 -4.36 -0.49
N THR A 255 12.12 -4.19 -1.79
CA THR A 255 13.09 -4.40 -2.85
C THR A 255 14.05 -3.20 -3.00
N LEU A 256 13.50 -1.97 -2.93
CA LEU A 256 14.26 -0.76 -3.25
C LEU A 256 14.93 -0.10 -2.02
N ARG A 257 14.75 -0.65 -0.83
CA ARG A 257 15.33 -0.07 0.40
C ARG A 257 16.85 0.07 0.41
N GLY A 258 17.54 -0.67 -0.49
CA GLY A 258 18.98 -0.65 -0.64
C GLY A 258 19.50 0.37 -1.65
N LEU A 259 18.66 1.14 -2.32
CA LEU A 259 19.10 2.15 -3.28
C LEU A 259 20.09 3.13 -2.65
N ASP A 260 21.09 3.52 -3.43
CA ASP A 260 22.15 4.43 -3.01
C ASP A 260 21.86 5.90 -3.36
N PRO A 261 22.47 6.86 -2.65
CA PRO A 261 22.44 8.27 -3.04
C PRO A 261 22.89 8.45 -4.50
N GLY A 262 22.13 9.23 -5.27
CA GLY A 262 22.37 9.41 -6.72
C GLY A 262 21.54 8.52 -7.61
N GLN A 263 20.91 7.46 -7.09
CA GLN A 263 19.81 6.77 -7.77
C GLN A 263 18.50 7.52 -7.57
N ARG A 264 17.56 7.36 -8.48
CA ARG A 264 16.22 7.96 -8.41
C ARG A 264 15.12 6.98 -8.76
N VAL A 265 13.97 7.17 -8.14
CA VAL A 265 12.76 6.39 -8.42
C VAL A 265 11.73 7.29 -9.08
N LEU A 266 11.28 6.90 -10.26
CA LEU A 266 10.21 7.56 -11.01
C LEU A 266 8.95 6.71 -11.01
N SER A 267 7.81 7.33 -10.88
CA SER A 267 6.51 6.64 -11.04
C SER A 267 5.42 7.62 -11.42
N LEU A 268 4.47 7.16 -12.25
CA LEU A 268 3.20 7.85 -12.36
C LEU A 268 2.50 7.87 -10.99
N PRO A 269 1.48 8.71 -10.79
CA PRO A 269 0.77 8.84 -9.52
C PRO A 269 0.45 7.49 -8.86
N SER A 270 1.11 7.22 -7.74
CA SER A 270 1.07 5.94 -7.03
C SER A 270 1.35 6.14 -5.54
N THR A 271 0.70 5.36 -4.69
CA THR A 271 1.00 5.35 -3.24
C THR A 271 2.40 4.85 -2.90
N ALA A 272 3.00 4.04 -3.76
CA ALA A 272 4.36 3.57 -3.55
C ALA A 272 5.38 4.72 -3.52
N ILE A 273 5.14 5.82 -4.24
CA ILE A 273 5.98 7.03 -4.15
C ILE A 273 6.02 7.57 -2.73
N THR A 274 4.87 7.64 -2.08
CA THR A 274 4.78 8.22 -0.74
C THR A 274 5.49 7.36 0.31
N SER A 275 5.25 6.04 0.30
CA SER A 275 5.93 5.12 1.21
C SER A 275 7.44 5.05 0.94
N LEU A 276 7.84 5.06 -0.34
CA LEU A 276 9.26 5.09 -0.71
C LEU A 276 9.94 6.41 -0.33
N ARG A 277 9.26 7.55 -0.44
CA ARG A 277 9.81 8.83 0.08
C ARG A 277 10.12 8.72 1.57
N VAL A 278 9.18 8.21 2.37
CA VAL A 278 9.41 8.00 3.80
C VAL A 278 10.62 7.11 4.06
N LEU A 279 10.79 6.06 3.27
CA LEU A 279 11.86 5.08 3.43
C LEU A 279 13.21 5.56 2.89
N LEU A 280 13.24 6.19 1.71
CA LEU A 280 14.44 6.43 0.92
C LEU A 280 14.98 7.88 1.01
N SER A 281 14.13 8.89 1.23
CA SER A 281 14.60 10.28 1.32
C SER A 281 15.67 10.49 2.41
N PRO A 282 15.59 9.86 3.60
CA PRO A 282 16.64 9.95 4.59
C PRO A 282 17.98 9.36 4.15
N ARG A 283 17.98 8.58 3.07
CA ARG A 283 19.19 8.00 2.44
C ARG A 283 19.74 8.85 1.28
N GLY A 284 19.08 9.97 0.95
CA GLY A 284 19.48 10.82 -0.18
C GLY A 284 19.04 10.31 -1.56
N VAL A 285 18.11 9.33 -1.62
CA VAL A 285 17.54 8.83 -2.89
C VAL A 285 16.37 9.71 -3.28
N ALA A 286 16.38 10.21 -4.50
CA ALA A 286 15.25 11.00 -5.05
C ALA A 286 14.08 10.07 -5.40
N VAL A 287 12.88 10.38 -4.89
CA VAL A 287 11.64 9.67 -5.24
C VAL A 287 10.67 10.67 -5.84
N GLU A 288 10.54 10.62 -7.16
CA GLU A 288 9.90 11.67 -7.96
C GLU A 288 8.60 11.16 -8.62
N PRO A 289 7.49 11.85 -8.41
CA PRO A 289 6.31 11.59 -9.22
C PRO A 289 6.52 12.11 -10.63
N VAL A 290 6.08 11.35 -11.60
CA VAL A 290 5.99 11.81 -12.98
C VAL A 290 4.61 12.41 -13.20
N ASP A 291 4.57 13.67 -13.55
CA ASP A 291 3.32 14.32 -13.94
C ASP A 291 2.74 13.67 -15.19
N VAL A 292 1.46 13.41 -15.17
CA VAL A 292 0.73 12.85 -16.31
C VAL A 292 0.22 14.00 -17.16
N PRO A 293 0.77 14.21 -18.38
CA PRO A 293 0.29 15.24 -19.28
C PRO A 293 -1.20 15.11 -19.57
N GLU A 294 -1.87 16.22 -19.87
CA GLU A 294 -3.33 16.24 -20.01
C GLU A 294 -3.81 15.33 -21.15
N ASP A 295 -3.03 15.25 -22.23
CA ASP A 295 -3.28 14.41 -23.42
C ASP A 295 -3.05 12.90 -23.17
N TRP A 296 -2.45 12.53 -22.03
CA TRP A 296 -2.30 11.12 -21.64
C TRP A 296 -3.54 10.57 -20.96
N TRP A 297 -4.39 11.43 -20.40
CA TRP A 297 -5.59 10.99 -19.74
C TRP A 297 -6.67 10.57 -20.71
N THR A 298 -7.26 9.41 -20.48
CA THR A 298 -8.44 8.97 -21.22
C THR A 298 -9.72 9.64 -20.70
N SER A 299 -10.79 9.56 -21.46
CA SER A 299 -12.13 10.01 -21.02
C SER A 299 -12.65 9.28 -19.77
N ARG A 300 -12.07 8.13 -19.40
CA ARG A 300 -12.41 7.39 -18.16
C ARG A 300 -11.82 8.03 -16.91
N ALA A 301 -10.80 8.85 -17.04
CA ALA A 301 -10.18 9.58 -15.94
C ALA A 301 -10.95 10.87 -15.66
N ALA A 302 -11.99 10.79 -14.83
CA ALA A 302 -12.76 11.98 -14.44
C ALA A 302 -11.86 13.04 -13.77
N PRO A 303 -12.12 14.36 -13.95
CA PRO A 303 -11.29 15.43 -13.38
C PRO A 303 -11.04 15.29 -11.88
N ALA A 304 -12.07 14.97 -11.11
CA ALA A 304 -11.92 14.73 -9.65
C ALA A 304 -10.95 13.58 -9.31
N LEU A 305 -10.87 12.54 -10.17
CA LEU A 305 -9.93 11.46 -10.00
C LEU A 305 -8.50 11.89 -10.34
N ARG A 306 -8.31 12.69 -11.39
CA ARG A 306 -7.00 13.24 -11.78
C ARG A 306 -6.48 14.12 -10.64
N SER A 307 -7.28 15.08 -10.17
CA SER A 307 -6.93 15.94 -9.03
C SER A 307 -6.61 15.13 -7.78
N HIS A 308 -7.39 14.09 -7.47
CA HIS A 308 -7.11 13.21 -6.33
C HIS A 308 -5.77 12.45 -6.47
N LEU A 309 -5.44 11.98 -7.67
CA LEU A 309 -4.16 11.30 -7.92
C LEU A 309 -2.97 12.27 -7.86
N SER A 310 -3.13 13.51 -8.32
CA SER A 310 -2.06 14.53 -8.32
C SER A 310 -1.86 15.17 -6.94
N SER A 311 -2.93 15.47 -6.19
CA SER A 311 -2.85 16.17 -4.90
C SER A 311 -2.09 15.40 -3.81
N HIS A 312 -2.12 14.07 -3.86
CA HIS A 312 -1.37 13.25 -2.89
C HIS A 312 0.14 13.17 -3.20
N LEU A 313 0.57 13.69 -4.35
CA LEU A 313 1.97 13.67 -4.76
C LEU A 313 2.70 14.96 -4.42
N THR A 314 1.99 16.09 -4.36
CA THR A 314 2.53 17.43 -4.09
C THR A 314 2.60 17.78 -2.60
N GLY A 315 1.96 17.03 -1.73
CA GLY A 315 1.80 17.33 -0.30
C GLY A 315 3.00 17.03 0.61
N VAL A 316 4.23 16.89 0.08
CA VAL A 316 5.43 16.61 0.90
C VAL A 316 6.60 17.49 0.41
N THR A 317 6.39 18.81 0.44
CA THR A 317 7.47 19.80 0.51
C THR A 317 7.21 20.61 1.75
N GLY A 318 7.90 20.24 2.84
CA GLY A 318 7.89 20.91 4.12
C GLY A 318 8.79 20.20 5.08
#